data_c97ed92a2c92a7aea94be70d703bf148
#
_entry.id   c97ed92a2c92a7aea94be70d703bf148
#
_cell.length_a   1.000
_cell.length_b   1.000
_cell.length_c   1.000
_cell.angle_alpha   90.00
_cell.angle_beta   90.00
_cell.angle_gamma   90.00
#
_symmetry.space_group_name_H-M   'P 1'
#
loop_
_entity.id
_entity.type
_entity.pdbx_description
1 polymer ?
#
loop_
_entity_poly.entity_id
_entity_poly.type
_entity_poly.pdbx_seq_one_letter_code
_entity_poly.pdbx_strand_id
1 'polypeptide(L)'
;SPVSLYFVDSNNNTLNLYNGQLQDMSTQLGSKSWMRNYHAKEQWNPNSTSAIRLSYDPKNKDLYLSPTSDKDNENTLCYSEQLGQFTSLMSYSRAIMFPVGNDFFSITNDSETSTSLWEKFKGDYNFFFGEFKAPRFTYICNEDAAYTKIFDTIEYRADVYDKDGNLVSNRSFDWIRAADEYQNTGRKNLSQS
;
A
#
# COMPACT_ATOMS: atom_id res chain seq x y z
N SER A 1 3.30 15.00 -25.08
CA SER A 1 3.60 14.64 -23.69
C SER A 1 4.63 13.52 -23.70
N PRO A 2 5.77 13.63 -23.02
CA PRO A 2 6.71 12.53 -22.93
C PRO A 2 6.00 11.35 -22.26
N VAL A 3 6.03 10.20 -22.93
CA VAL A 3 5.46 8.98 -22.37
C VAL A 3 6.39 8.52 -21.27
N SER A 4 5.91 8.53 -20.04
CA SER A 4 6.64 7.94 -18.90
C SER A 4 6.49 6.42 -18.94
N LEU A 5 7.59 5.72 -18.77
CA LEU A 5 7.61 4.25 -18.69
C LEU A 5 8.08 3.85 -17.30
N TYR A 6 7.26 3.07 -16.59
CA TYR A 6 7.63 2.46 -15.32
C TYR A 6 7.99 1.00 -15.54
N PHE A 7 9.07 0.55 -14.92
CA PHE A 7 9.47 -0.86 -14.96
C PHE A 7 10.23 -1.25 -13.69
N VAL A 8 10.15 -2.53 -13.37
CA VAL A 8 10.89 -3.14 -12.26
C VAL A 8 12.16 -3.79 -12.80
N ASP A 9 13.29 -3.41 -12.24
CA ASP A 9 14.56 -4.12 -12.41
C ASP A 9 14.70 -5.15 -11.29
N SER A 10 14.51 -6.42 -11.64
CA SER A 10 14.60 -7.53 -10.69
C SER A 10 16.03 -7.81 -10.22
N ASN A 11 17.05 -7.45 -10.99
CA ASN A 11 18.45 -7.66 -10.59
C ASN A 11 18.87 -6.69 -9.49
N ASN A 12 18.42 -5.45 -9.59
CA ASN A 12 18.76 -4.39 -8.64
C ASN A 12 17.69 -4.16 -7.57
N ASN A 13 16.52 -4.82 -7.68
CA ASN A 13 15.35 -4.64 -6.83
C ASN A 13 14.90 -3.18 -6.80
N THR A 14 14.74 -2.58 -7.97
CA THR A 14 14.38 -1.18 -8.13
C THR A 14 13.16 -0.99 -9.02
N LEU A 15 12.33 -0.01 -8.65
CA LEU A 15 11.35 0.58 -9.55
C LEU A 15 12.00 1.76 -10.26
N ASN A 16 11.96 1.72 -11.57
CA ASN A 16 12.55 2.75 -12.40
C ASN A 16 11.50 3.49 -13.22
N LEU A 17 11.74 4.77 -13.42
CA LEU A 17 11.00 5.64 -14.32
C LEU A 17 11.93 6.06 -15.47
N TYR A 18 11.42 5.95 -16.69
CA TYR A 18 12.05 6.52 -17.86
C TYR A 18 11.11 7.56 -18.51
N ASN A 19 11.55 8.79 -18.56
CA ASN A 19 10.86 9.93 -19.19
C ASN A 19 11.79 10.75 -20.08
N GLY A 20 12.75 10.07 -20.73
CA GLY A 20 13.90 10.67 -21.42
C GLY A 20 15.18 10.57 -20.61
N GLN A 21 15.07 10.39 -19.30
CA GLN A 21 16.16 10.06 -18.38
C GLN A 21 15.75 8.91 -17.49
N LEU A 22 16.70 8.03 -17.17
CA LEU A 22 16.47 6.93 -16.24
C LEU A 22 16.59 7.40 -14.79
N GLN A 23 15.59 7.11 -13.98
CA GLN A 23 15.55 7.48 -12.57
C GLN A 23 15.23 6.25 -11.72
N ASP A 24 16.03 5.96 -10.70
CA ASP A 24 15.74 4.94 -9.67
C ASP A 24 14.82 5.55 -8.61
N MET A 25 13.53 5.27 -8.73
CA MET A 25 12.51 5.75 -7.80
C MET A 25 12.59 5.07 -6.44
N SER A 26 12.97 3.80 -6.40
CA SER A 26 13.00 3.02 -5.15
C SER A 26 14.03 3.54 -4.16
N THR A 27 15.17 3.99 -4.65
CA THR A 27 16.21 4.59 -3.80
C THR A 27 15.80 6.00 -3.38
N GLN A 28 15.30 6.82 -4.31
CA GLN A 28 14.92 8.20 -4.03
C GLN A 28 13.73 8.32 -3.07
N LEU A 29 12.77 7.41 -3.15
CA LEU A 29 11.52 7.47 -2.39
C LEU A 29 11.45 6.45 -1.24
N GLY A 30 12.55 5.75 -0.93
CA GLY A 30 12.68 4.91 0.25
C GLY A 30 11.98 3.54 0.18
N SER A 31 11.54 3.08 -1.00
CA SER A 31 10.84 1.78 -1.14
C SER A 31 11.76 0.59 -1.40
N LYS A 32 13.07 0.77 -1.43
CA LYS A 32 14.02 -0.29 -1.77
C LYS A 32 14.01 -1.48 -0.81
N SER A 33 13.77 -1.25 0.47
CA SER A 33 13.63 -2.32 1.47
C SER A 33 12.38 -3.17 1.21
N TRP A 34 11.27 -2.53 0.86
CA TRP A 34 10.03 -3.23 0.47
C TRP A 34 10.27 -4.07 -0.79
N MET A 35 10.90 -3.51 -1.82
CA MET A 35 11.24 -4.22 -3.06
C MET A 35 12.07 -5.48 -2.80
N ARG A 36 13.10 -5.39 -1.94
CA ARG A 36 13.93 -6.54 -1.56
C ARG A 36 13.15 -7.67 -0.92
N ASN A 37 12.18 -7.37 -0.08
CA ASN A 37 11.41 -8.38 0.62
C ASN A 37 10.64 -9.30 -0.34
N TYR A 38 10.27 -8.79 -1.50
CA TYR A 38 9.49 -9.52 -2.50
C TYR A 38 10.31 -10.08 -3.66
N HIS A 39 11.49 -9.53 -3.93
CA HIS A 39 12.36 -10.02 -5.01
C HIS A 39 13.54 -10.87 -4.55
N ALA A 40 14.08 -10.60 -3.37
CA ALA A 40 15.37 -11.17 -2.96
C ALA A 40 15.32 -12.65 -2.56
N LYS A 41 14.16 -13.29 -2.54
CA LYS A 41 14.03 -14.67 -2.05
C LYS A 41 14.06 -15.75 -3.13
N GLU A 42 13.98 -15.39 -4.37
CA GLU A 42 13.99 -16.35 -5.45
C GLU A 42 14.89 -15.87 -6.60
N GLN A 43 15.91 -16.65 -6.90
CA GLN A 43 16.68 -16.51 -8.15
C GLN A 43 15.70 -16.48 -9.31
N TRP A 44 15.95 -15.60 -10.28
CA TRP A 44 15.15 -15.55 -11.50
C TRP A 44 14.92 -16.96 -12.07
N ASN A 45 13.71 -17.44 -11.94
CA ASN A 45 13.25 -18.67 -12.53
C ASN A 45 12.11 -18.28 -13.49
N PRO A 46 12.22 -18.51 -14.80
CA PRO A 46 11.17 -18.17 -15.75
C PRO A 46 9.84 -18.88 -15.46
N ASN A 47 9.86 -19.93 -14.65
CA ASN A 47 8.66 -20.64 -14.17
C ASN A 47 8.22 -20.17 -12.77
N SER A 48 8.94 -19.23 -12.13
CA SER A 48 8.57 -18.67 -10.85
C SER A 48 7.38 -17.74 -11.02
N THR A 49 6.39 -17.91 -10.17
CA THR A 49 5.25 -16.99 -10.07
C THR A 49 5.56 -15.74 -9.22
N SER A 50 6.74 -15.69 -8.64
CA SER A 50 7.19 -14.58 -7.81
C SER A 50 7.67 -13.42 -8.67
N ALA A 51 6.83 -12.42 -8.81
CA ALA A 51 7.14 -11.18 -9.51
C ALA A 51 6.38 -10.02 -8.87
N ILE A 52 6.83 -8.80 -9.11
CA ILE A 52 6.03 -7.61 -8.86
C ILE A 52 5.31 -7.26 -10.17
N ARG A 53 4.00 -7.19 -10.09
CA ARG A 53 3.15 -6.71 -11.19
C ARG A 53 2.93 -5.22 -11.06
N LEU A 54 3.10 -4.50 -12.13
CA LEU A 54 2.80 -3.09 -12.24
C LEU A 54 1.43 -2.91 -12.89
N SER A 55 0.63 -2.03 -12.31
CA SER A 55 -0.66 -1.64 -12.87
C SER A 55 -0.84 -0.14 -12.69
N TYR A 56 -1.25 0.54 -13.74
CA TYR A 56 -1.42 1.99 -13.72
C TYR A 56 -2.88 2.38 -13.87
N ASP A 57 -3.36 3.22 -12.94
CA ASP A 57 -4.67 3.84 -13.00
C ASP A 57 -4.54 5.24 -13.62
N PRO A 58 -4.96 5.46 -14.87
CA PRO A 58 -4.80 6.74 -15.53
C PRO A 58 -5.72 7.83 -14.99
N LYS A 59 -6.84 7.46 -14.34
CA LYS A 59 -7.78 8.40 -13.75
C LYS A 59 -7.24 9.06 -12.49
N ASN A 60 -6.70 8.26 -11.59
CA ASN A 60 -6.14 8.74 -10.32
C ASN A 60 -4.64 9.04 -10.43
N LYS A 61 -3.99 8.65 -11.54
CA LYS A 61 -2.54 8.74 -11.76
C LYS A 61 -1.75 7.99 -10.68
N ASP A 62 -2.24 6.80 -10.35
CA ASP A 62 -1.65 5.94 -9.36
C ASP A 62 -1.01 4.70 -10.01
N LEU A 63 0.19 4.37 -9.58
CA LEU A 63 0.90 3.16 -9.97
C LEU A 63 0.86 2.17 -8.81
N TYR A 64 0.34 0.98 -9.06
CA TYR A 64 0.25 -0.12 -8.10
C TYR A 64 1.33 -1.15 -8.34
N LEU A 65 2.04 -1.52 -7.29
CA LEU A 65 3.05 -2.56 -7.27
C LEU A 65 2.53 -3.72 -6.43
N SER A 66 2.09 -4.80 -7.07
CA SER A 66 1.51 -5.97 -6.41
C SER A 66 2.46 -7.16 -6.48
N PRO A 67 2.93 -7.69 -5.35
CA PRO A 67 3.69 -8.94 -5.33
C PRO A 67 2.81 -10.12 -5.76
N THR A 68 3.41 -11.13 -6.35
CA THR A 68 2.72 -12.34 -6.80
C THR A 68 3.01 -13.57 -5.95
N SER A 69 3.78 -13.45 -4.87
CA SER A 69 4.14 -14.57 -4.01
C SER A 69 2.98 -15.07 -3.14
N ASP A 70 3.09 -16.31 -2.65
CA ASP A 70 1.99 -17.04 -1.98
C ASP A 70 1.89 -16.81 -0.46
N LYS A 71 2.44 -15.75 0.09
CA LYS A 71 2.57 -15.55 1.53
C LYS A 71 1.56 -14.56 2.10
N ASP A 72 1.04 -14.89 3.28
CA ASP A 72 -0.08 -14.24 4.00
C ASP A 72 0.11 -12.78 4.44
N ASN A 73 1.17 -12.10 4.06
CA ASN A 73 1.46 -10.70 4.45
C ASN A 73 1.80 -9.80 3.26
N GLU A 74 1.17 -10.04 2.15
CA GLU A 74 1.48 -9.31 0.93
C GLU A 74 0.65 -8.04 0.85
N ASN A 75 1.35 -6.95 0.62
CA ASN A 75 0.76 -5.63 0.52
C ASN A 75 1.07 -5.04 -0.84
N THR A 76 0.06 -4.51 -1.50
CA THR A 76 0.23 -3.73 -2.71
C THR A 76 0.70 -2.32 -2.33
N LEU A 77 1.83 -1.91 -2.87
CA LEU A 77 2.36 -0.56 -2.70
C LEU A 77 1.79 0.35 -3.78
N CYS A 78 1.32 1.53 -3.37
CA CYS A 78 0.76 2.54 -4.27
C CYS A 78 1.69 3.75 -4.35
N TYR A 79 2.04 4.15 -5.56
CA TYR A 79 2.75 5.40 -5.86
C TYR A 79 1.80 6.36 -6.58
N SER A 80 1.70 7.59 -6.08
CA SER A 80 0.92 8.64 -6.73
C SER A 80 1.83 9.55 -7.55
N GLU A 81 1.57 9.62 -8.87
CA GLU A 81 2.28 10.56 -9.74
C GLU A 81 1.98 12.02 -9.40
N GLN A 82 0.77 12.30 -8.90
CA GLN A 82 0.38 13.66 -8.52
C GLN A 82 1.16 14.17 -7.34
N LEU A 83 1.42 13.30 -6.36
CA LEU A 83 2.15 13.64 -5.15
C LEU A 83 3.65 13.37 -5.27
N GLY A 84 4.07 12.61 -6.29
CA GLY A 84 5.46 12.23 -6.50
C GLY A 84 6.03 11.32 -5.39
N GLN A 85 5.18 10.54 -4.72
CA GLN A 85 5.59 9.71 -3.57
C GLN A 85 4.73 8.45 -3.42
N PHE A 86 5.25 7.47 -2.66
CA PHE A 86 4.45 6.33 -2.21
C PHE A 86 3.46 6.79 -1.15
N THR A 87 2.19 6.45 -1.34
CA THR A 87 1.08 6.96 -0.51
C THR A 87 0.46 5.89 0.37
N SER A 88 0.41 4.65 -0.10
CA SER A 88 -0.36 3.62 0.57
C SER A 88 0.27 2.25 0.46
N LEU A 89 0.09 1.45 1.50
CA LEU A 89 0.37 0.03 1.54
C LEU A 89 -0.96 -0.69 1.78
N MET A 90 -1.52 -1.24 0.71
CA MET A 90 -2.84 -1.85 0.74
C MET A 90 -2.77 -3.30 1.19
N SER A 91 -3.71 -3.74 2.04
CA SER A 91 -3.74 -5.08 2.65
C SER A 91 -4.22 -6.17 1.68
N TYR A 92 -3.82 -6.10 0.42
CA TYR A 92 -4.13 -7.12 -0.57
C TYR A 92 -2.97 -7.29 -1.55
N SER A 93 -2.86 -8.47 -2.13
CA SER A 93 -1.89 -8.81 -3.15
C SER A 93 -2.51 -9.72 -4.20
N ARG A 94 -1.71 -10.13 -5.19
CA ARG A 94 -2.07 -11.08 -6.26
C ARG A 94 -3.13 -10.60 -7.24
N ALA A 95 -3.61 -9.39 -7.10
CA ALA A 95 -4.57 -8.85 -8.05
C ALA A 95 -3.86 -8.38 -9.32
N ILE A 96 -4.27 -8.90 -10.47
CA ILE A 96 -4.02 -8.24 -11.73
C ILE A 96 -4.97 -7.05 -11.78
N MET A 97 -4.45 -5.86 -11.99
CA MET A 97 -5.24 -4.64 -12.07
C MET A 97 -5.07 -3.99 -13.43
N PHE A 98 -6.14 -3.45 -13.98
CA PHE A 98 -6.14 -2.85 -15.30
C PHE A 98 -7.27 -1.83 -15.47
N PRO A 99 -7.06 -0.75 -16.25
CA PRO A 99 -8.09 0.20 -16.57
C PRO A 99 -8.96 -0.29 -17.75
N VAL A 100 -10.27 0.02 -17.70
CA VAL A 100 -11.18 -0.12 -18.83
C VAL A 100 -11.99 1.17 -18.90
N GLY A 101 -11.69 2.02 -19.88
CA GLY A 101 -12.26 3.36 -19.93
C GLY A 101 -11.84 4.20 -18.71
N ASN A 102 -12.83 4.66 -17.96
CA ASN A 102 -12.63 5.43 -16.73
C ASN A 102 -12.67 4.58 -15.45
N ASP A 103 -12.94 3.30 -15.57
CA ASP A 103 -13.06 2.40 -14.43
C ASP A 103 -11.81 1.54 -14.29
N PHE A 104 -11.51 1.13 -13.08
CA PHE A 104 -10.32 0.36 -12.75
C PHE A 104 -10.72 -0.96 -12.13
N PHE A 105 -10.27 -2.04 -12.74
CA PHE A 105 -10.65 -3.40 -12.39
C PHE A 105 -9.47 -4.17 -11.80
N SER A 106 -9.80 -5.20 -11.03
CA SER A 106 -8.83 -6.19 -10.58
C SER A 106 -9.39 -7.59 -10.68
N ILE A 107 -8.51 -8.55 -10.94
CA ILE A 107 -8.81 -9.97 -10.98
C ILE A 107 -8.09 -10.63 -9.80
N THR A 108 -8.85 -11.41 -9.02
CA THR A 108 -8.32 -12.24 -7.95
C THR A 108 -8.56 -13.71 -8.29
N ASN A 109 -7.59 -14.55 -7.96
CA ASN A 109 -7.79 -15.99 -7.95
C ASN A 109 -8.23 -16.39 -6.55
N ASP A 110 -9.51 -16.67 -6.37
CA ASP A 110 -10.09 -17.01 -5.06
C ASP A 110 -9.80 -18.48 -4.72
N SER A 111 -9.59 -19.33 -5.76
CA SER A 111 -9.15 -20.73 -5.65
C SER A 111 -8.54 -21.17 -6.97
N GLU A 112 -8.04 -22.40 -7.05
CA GLU A 112 -7.54 -22.98 -8.31
C GLU A 112 -8.59 -23.03 -9.43
N THR A 113 -9.87 -22.99 -9.08
CA THR A 113 -10.99 -23.09 -10.00
C THR A 113 -11.91 -21.88 -10.06
N SER A 114 -11.62 -20.84 -9.27
CA SER A 114 -12.47 -19.66 -9.15
C SER A 114 -11.65 -18.38 -9.34
N THR A 115 -12.13 -17.52 -10.21
CA THR A 115 -11.57 -16.21 -10.49
C THR A 115 -12.68 -15.18 -10.44
N SER A 116 -12.49 -14.12 -9.65
CA SER A 116 -13.45 -13.03 -9.53
C SER A 116 -12.92 -11.75 -10.17
N LEU A 117 -13.82 -11.04 -10.83
CA LEU A 117 -13.58 -9.70 -11.37
C LEU A 117 -14.19 -8.68 -10.43
N TRP A 118 -13.38 -7.73 -9.98
CA TRP A 118 -13.76 -6.69 -9.05
C TRP A 118 -13.56 -5.32 -9.66
N GLU A 119 -14.55 -4.46 -9.54
CA GLU A 119 -14.43 -3.04 -9.88
C GLU A 119 -13.91 -2.30 -8.64
N LYS A 120 -12.79 -1.58 -8.80
CA LYS A 120 -12.19 -0.81 -7.70
C LYS A 120 -12.92 0.52 -7.51
N PHE A 121 -12.83 1.04 -6.29
CA PHE A 121 -13.47 2.30 -5.88
C PHE A 121 -15.00 2.26 -5.91
N LYS A 122 -15.59 1.07 -5.86
CA LYS A 122 -17.04 0.84 -5.76
C LYS A 122 -17.33 -0.01 -4.51
N GLY A 123 -18.57 0.12 -3.99
CA GLY A 123 -19.01 -0.62 -2.82
C GLY A 123 -18.73 0.11 -1.50
N ASP A 124 -18.79 -0.65 -0.40
CA ASP A 124 -18.64 -0.10 0.94
C ASP A 124 -17.17 0.20 1.27
N TYR A 125 -16.95 1.19 2.13
CA TYR A 125 -15.60 1.56 2.58
C TYR A 125 -14.92 0.40 3.34
N ASN A 126 -13.63 0.24 3.11
CA ASN A 126 -12.78 -0.81 3.72
C ASN A 126 -13.16 -2.26 3.35
N PHE A 127 -14.02 -2.45 2.36
CA PHE A 127 -14.25 -3.76 1.77
C PHE A 127 -13.37 -3.95 0.54
N PHE A 128 -12.52 -4.98 0.60
CA PHE A 128 -11.65 -5.37 -0.51
C PHE A 128 -11.91 -6.84 -0.83
N PHE A 129 -12.32 -7.11 -2.06
CA PHE A 129 -12.60 -8.48 -2.53
C PHE A 129 -13.59 -9.25 -1.64
N GLY A 130 -14.65 -8.55 -1.20
CA GLY A 130 -15.69 -9.14 -0.36
C GLY A 130 -15.33 -9.26 1.13
N GLU A 131 -14.14 -8.85 1.54
CA GLU A 131 -13.70 -8.89 2.92
C GLU A 131 -13.53 -7.49 3.52
N PHE A 132 -14.00 -7.32 4.75
CA PHE A 132 -13.72 -6.12 5.53
C PHE A 132 -12.26 -6.12 6.01
N LYS A 133 -11.52 -5.06 5.69
CA LYS A 133 -10.17 -4.83 6.20
C LYS A 133 -10.17 -3.56 7.05
N ALA A 134 -9.93 -3.72 8.34
CA ALA A 134 -9.88 -2.59 9.27
C ALA A 134 -8.81 -1.57 8.83
N PRO A 135 -9.15 -0.28 8.69
CA PRO A 135 -8.20 0.74 8.30
C PRO A 135 -7.11 0.88 9.35
N ARG A 136 -5.88 1.08 8.89
CA ARG A 136 -4.72 1.28 9.75
C ARG A 136 -3.92 2.46 9.25
N PHE A 137 -3.57 3.34 10.15
CA PHE A 137 -2.69 4.46 9.90
C PHE A 137 -1.40 4.28 10.71
N THR A 138 -0.26 4.41 10.07
CA THR A 138 1.06 4.38 10.73
C THR A 138 1.76 5.69 10.41
N TYR A 139 2.16 6.40 11.44
CA TYR A 139 2.89 7.65 11.34
C TYR A 139 4.24 7.54 12.02
N ILE A 140 5.29 8.02 11.36
CA ILE A 140 6.64 8.09 11.93
C ILE A 140 6.82 9.49 12.51
N CYS A 141 6.90 9.58 13.82
CA CYS A 141 7.17 10.82 14.53
C CYS A 141 8.63 10.82 14.98
N ASN A 142 9.49 11.40 14.17
CA ASN A 142 10.92 11.47 14.47
C ASN A 142 11.53 12.79 13.96
N GLU A 143 10.98 13.90 14.42
CA GLU A 143 11.63 15.20 14.26
C GLU A 143 12.91 15.19 15.08
N ASP A 144 14.03 15.70 14.52
CA ASP A 144 15.33 15.71 15.18
C ASP A 144 15.81 14.34 15.70
N ALA A 145 16.08 13.42 14.79
CA ALA A 145 16.49 12.03 15.09
C ALA A 145 17.72 11.88 16.01
N ALA A 146 18.52 12.94 16.14
CA ALA A 146 19.72 12.95 16.99
C ALA A 146 19.45 13.06 18.50
N TYR A 147 18.22 13.37 18.89
CA TYR A 147 17.87 13.57 20.30
C TYR A 147 17.01 12.44 20.86
N THR A 148 17.29 12.04 22.10
CA THR A 148 16.39 11.17 22.87
C THR A 148 15.13 11.93 23.22
N LYS A 149 13.96 11.34 22.94
CA LYS A 149 12.65 11.96 23.16
C LYS A 149 11.84 11.12 24.15
N ILE A 150 11.07 11.81 24.97
CA ILE A 150 10.05 11.21 25.82
C ILE A 150 8.71 11.74 25.34
N PHE A 151 7.80 10.82 25.02
CA PHE A 151 6.42 11.17 24.62
C PHE A 151 5.49 10.90 25.79
N ASP A 152 5.03 11.96 26.44
CA ASP A 152 4.13 11.85 27.58
C ASP A 152 2.67 11.71 27.15
N THR A 153 2.31 12.29 26.00
CA THR A 153 0.93 12.36 25.52
C THR A 153 0.87 12.25 24.01
N ILE A 154 -0.13 11.55 23.53
CA ILE A 154 -0.49 11.52 22.11
C ILE A 154 -1.90 12.10 21.99
N GLU A 155 -2.03 13.20 21.27
CA GLU A 155 -3.31 13.78 20.89
C GLU A 155 -3.62 13.37 19.44
N TYR A 156 -4.87 12.94 19.20
CA TYR A 156 -5.35 12.65 17.85
C TYR A 156 -6.76 13.23 17.68
N ARG A 157 -7.07 13.60 16.44
CA ARG A 157 -8.40 14.02 16.01
C ARG A 157 -8.82 13.19 14.83
N ALA A 158 -10.03 12.66 14.87
CA ALA A 158 -10.57 11.86 13.77
C ALA A 158 -12.07 12.11 13.65
N ASP A 159 -12.51 12.39 12.44
CA ASP A 159 -13.91 12.40 12.07
C ASP A 159 -14.23 11.08 11.38
N VAL A 160 -15.20 10.35 11.91
CA VAL A 160 -15.65 9.08 11.35
C VAL A 160 -16.96 9.30 10.63
N TYR A 161 -17.03 8.86 9.39
CA TYR A 161 -18.23 8.95 8.57
C TYR A 161 -18.75 7.55 8.28
N ASP A 162 -20.08 7.40 8.27
CA ASP A 162 -20.73 6.17 7.84
C ASP A 162 -20.69 6.03 6.29
N LYS A 163 -21.22 4.92 5.79
CA LYS A 163 -21.29 4.66 4.35
C LYS A 163 -22.11 5.69 3.55
N ASP A 164 -23.01 6.38 4.21
CA ASP A 164 -23.89 7.39 3.61
C ASP A 164 -23.30 8.81 3.71
N GLY A 165 -22.09 8.94 4.30
CA GLY A 165 -21.37 10.20 4.46
C GLY A 165 -21.80 11.02 5.65
N ASN A 166 -22.56 10.45 6.60
CA ASN A 166 -22.95 11.14 7.81
C ASN A 166 -21.86 11.01 8.89
N LEU A 167 -21.61 12.10 9.61
CA LEU A 167 -20.68 12.09 10.73
C LEU A 167 -21.21 11.20 11.86
N VAL A 168 -20.42 10.22 12.26
CA VAL A 168 -20.70 9.36 13.41
C VAL A 168 -20.04 9.96 14.63
N SER A 169 -20.83 10.63 15.46
CA SER A 169 -20.33 11.23 16.70
C SER A 169 -19.84 10.17 17.69
N ASN A 170 -18.86 10.53 18.51
CA ASN A 170 -18.27 9.68 19.55
C ASN A 170 -17.58 8.41 19.02
N ARG A 171 -17.11 8.42 17.78
CA ARG A 171 -16.30 7.38 17.21
C ARG A 171 -14.94 7.92 16.81
N SER A 172 -13.90 7.13 17.07
CA SER A 172 -12.54 7.43 16.66
C SER A 172 -11.75 6.11 16.44
N PHE A 173 -10.44 6.11 16.66
CA PHE A 173 -9.64 4.90 16.60
C PHE A 173 -9.99 3.95 17.75
N ASP A 174 -10.05 2.64 17.47
CA ASP A 174 -10.32 1.62 18.48
C ASP A 174 -9.09 1.37 19.35
N TRP A 175 -7.90 1.53 18.80
CA TRP A 175 -6.65 1.29 19.52
C TRP A 175 -5.49 2.09 18.92
N ILE A 176 -4.47 2.28 19.75
CA ILE A 176 -3.19 2.88 19.37
C ILE A 176 -2.04 1.97 19.79
N ARG A 177 -0.94 2.05 19.07
CA ARG A 177 0.33 1.42 19.43
C ARG A 177 1.47 2.36 19.09
N ALA A 178 2.36 2.59 20.04
CA ALA A 178 3.61 3.27 19.81
C ALA A 178 4.77 2.26 19.92
N ALA A 179 5.74 2.37 19.03
CA ALA A 179 6.91 1.49 19.04
C ALA A 179 8.13 2.20 18.44
N ASP A 180 9.28 1.89 18.97
CA ASP A 180 10.60 2.22 18.42
C ASP A 180 11.46 0.93 18.33
N GLU A 181 12.77 1.07 18.15
CA GLU A 181 13.70 -0.06 18.08
C GLU A 181 13.79 -0.84 19.40
N TYR A 182 13.54 -0.18 20.52
CA TYR A 182 13.80 -0.71 21.88
C TYR A 182 12.53 -0.98 22.66
N GLN A 183 11.44 -0.27 22.36
CA GLN A 183 10.20 -0.27 23.13
C GLN A 183 8.97 -0.44 22.26
N ASN A 184 7.98 -1.10 22.82
CA ASN A 184 6.71 -1.32 22.17
C ASN A 184 5.60 -1.35 23.24
N THR A 185 4.65 -0.42 23.14
CA THR A 185 3.54 -0.34 24.10
C THR A 185 2.53 -1.49 23.96
N GLY A 186 2.63 -2.31 22.90
CA GLY A 186 1.53 -3.15 22.49
C GLY A 186 0.33 -2.33 22.05
N ARG A 187 -0.79 -3.01 21.77
CA ARG A 187 -2.06 -2.34 21.49
C ARG A 187 -2.66 -1.82 22.78
N LYS A 188 -3.01 -0.54 22.78
CA LYS A 188 -3.77 0.11 23.84
C LYS A 188 -5.14 0.45 23.29
N ASN A 189 -6.19 -0.17 23.84
CA ASN A 189 -7.55 0.14 23.45
C ASN A 189 -7.91 1.56 23.93
N LEU A 190 -8.61 2.29 23.08
CA LEU A 190 -9.08 3.64 23.37
C LEU A 190 -10.54 3.53 23.79
N SER A 191 -10.87 4.13 24.93
CA SER A 191 -12.26 4.24 25.35
C SER A 191 -13.00 5.21 24.41
N GLN A 192 -14.08 4.74 23.83
CA GLN A 192 -15.01 5.59 23.11
C GLN A 192 -15.77 6.40 24.17
N SER A 193 -15.56 7.68 24.22
CA SER A 193 -16.23 8.61 25.17
C SER A 193 -17.47 9.22 24.54
#